data_dae0aede076f800967acf2592817cb0e
#
_entry.id   dae0aede076f800967acf2592817cb0e
#
_cell.length_a   1.000
_cell.length_b   1.000
_cell.length_c   1.000
_cell.angle_alpha   90.00
_cell.angle_beta   90.00
_cell.angle_gamma   90.00
#
_symmetry.space_group_name_H-M   'P 1'
#
loop_
_entity.id
_entity.type
_entity.pdbx_description
1 polymer ?
#
loop_
_entity_poly.entity_id
_entity_poly.type
_entity_poly.pdbx_seq_one_letter_code
_entity_poly.pdbx_strand_id
1 'polypeptide(L)'
;MNTSIRTHEGRVALVTGAAQGIGQALALALAERGAEVIVTDLTLPKETASRIGPTGHAFQLDVTLEEDWRSLSLKSRDVGEVDIVVNNAGYFPNRSIDDLDLATWRKTMATNLDSHFLSAKYFLPGMRKRKWGRFVGISSNMVGLAITGMSHYIASKMGIVGFMRGLANDVADDGITANAVLPGLTNTLAIGPQSEAQKRAVF
;
A
#
# COMPACT_ATOMS: atom_id res chain seq x y z
N MET A 1 -23.95 22.01 -2.58
CA MET A 1 -22.61 21.83 -3.20
C MET A 1 -21.68 21.31 -2.12
N ASN A 2 -21.27 20.05 -2.23
CA ASN A 2 -20.38 19.45 -1.24
C ASN A 2 -18.95 19.88 -1.61
N THR A 3 -18.45 20.97 -1.02
CA THR A 3 -17.06 21.41 -1.20
C THR A 3 -16.17 20.43 -0.43
N SER A 4 -15.77 19.34 -1.09
CA SER A 4 -14.76 18.46 -0.52
C SER A 4 -13.50 19.29 -0.25
N ILE A 5 -13.03 19.28 0.99
CA ILE A 5 -11.80 19.99 1.37
C ILE A 5 -10.62 19.38 0.60
N ARG A 6 -10.03 20.14 -0.31
CA ARG A 6 -8.90 19.68 -1.18
C ARG A 6 -7.57 19.73 -0.43
N THR A 7 -7.42 18.83 0.55
CA THR A 7 -6.26 18.79 1.45
C THR A 7 -4.98 18.27 0.78
N HIS A 8 -5.07 17.68 -0.42
CA HIS A 8 -3.96 17.07 -1.14
C HIS A 8 -3.70 17.76 -2.49
N GLU A 9 -4.23 18.94 -2.70
CA GLU A 9 -3.97 19.72 -3.94
C GLU A 9 -2.47 19.98 -4.12
N GLY A 10 -1.97 19.76 -5.34
CA GLY A 10 -0.55 19.89 -5.66
C GLY A 10 0.34 18.74 -5.12
N ARG A 11 -0.25 17.64 -4.61
CA ARG A 11 0.47 16.45 -4.16
C ARG A 11 0.34 15.31 -5.16
N VAL A 12 1.41 14.53 -5.29
CA VAL A 12 1.44 13.29 -6.04
C VAL A 12 1.43 12.11 -5.09
N ALA A 13 0.43 11.25 -5.20
CA ALA A 13 0.28 10.05 -4.39
C ALA A 13 0.49 8.79 -5.23
N LEU A 14 1.29 7.85 -4.74
CA LEU A 14 1.47 6.51 -5.28
C LEU A 14 0.71 5.50 -4.40
N VAL A 15 -0.15 4.68 -5.01
CA VAL A 15 -0.87 3.60 -4.33
C VAL A 15 -0.58 2.27 -5.00
N THR A 16 -0.05 1.29 -4.26
CA THR A 16 0.23 -0.06 -4.77
C THR A 16 -0.94 -1.02 -4.52
N GLY A 17 -1.12 -2.03 -5.40
CA GLY A 17 -2.25 -2.95 -5.31
C GLY A 17 -3.59 -2.22 -5.50
N ALA A 18 -3.64 -1.28 -6.42
CA ALA A 18 -4.75 -0.34 -6.58
C ALA A 18 -5.77 -0.74 -7.67
N ALA A 19 -5.68 -1.95 -8.24
CA ALA A 19 -6.65 -2.41 -9.22
C ALA A 19 -8.04 -2.64 -8.61
N GLN A 20 -8.10 -2.92 -7.30
CA GLN A 20 -9.35 -3.23 -6.59
C GLN A 20 -9.25 -2.99 -5.07
N GLY A 21 -10.36 -3.19 -4.37
CA GLY A 21 -10.41 -3.26 -2.90
C GLY A 21 -9.97 -1.98 -2.19
N ILE A 22 -9.18 -2.16 -1.11
CA ILE A 22 -8.70 -1.05 -0.27
C ILE A 22 -7.83 -0.09 -1.09
N GLY A 23 -6.92 -0.61 -1.92
CA GLY A 23 -6.03 0.23 -2.72
C GLY A 23 -6.80 1.12 -3.71
N GLN A 24 -7.79 0.57 -4.40
CA GLN A 24 -8.65 1.34 -5.29
C GLN A 24 -9.43 2.42 -4.52
N ALA A 25 -10.01 2.08 -3.37
CA ALA A 25 -10.77 3.03 -2.55
C ALA A 25 -9.88 4.18 -2.03
N LEU A 26 -8.66 3.87 -1.60
CA LEU A 26 -7.68 4.88 -1.17
C LEU A 26 -7.26 5.79 -2.32
N ALA A 27 -7.02 5.23 -3.51
CA ALA A 27 -6.66 6.01 -4.69
C ALA A 27 -7.76 7.00 -5.08
N LEU A 28 -9.02 6.55 -5.11
CA LEU A 28 -10.17 7.41 -5.36
C LEU A 28 -10.30 8.52 -4.31
N ALA A 29 -10.17 8.17 -3.03
CA ALA A 29 -10.29 9.14 -1.94
C ALA A 29 -9.17 10.20 -1.95
N LEU A 30 -7.95 9.84 -2.35
CA LEU A 30 -6.85 10.80 -2.52
C LEU A 30 -7.12 11.76 -3.69
N ALA A 31 -7.61 11.24 -4.82
CA ALA A 31 -7.98 12.05 -5.98
C ALA A 31 -9.14 13.03 -5.67
N GLU A 32 -10.17 12.57 -4.94
CA GLU A 32 -11.27 13.44 -4.47
C GLU A 32 -10.78 14.61 -3.60
N ARG A 33 -9.64 14.42 -2.93
CA ARG A 33 -8.99 15.48 -2.13
C ARG A 33 -7.98 16.31 -2.91
N GLY A 34 -7.87 16.09 -4.22
CA GLY A 34 -7.09 16.95 -5.13
C GLY A 34 -5.68 16.46 -5.43
N ALA A 35 -5.31 15.23 -5.07
CA ALA A 35 -4.02 14.66 -5.47
C ALA A 35 -4.01 14.23 -6.94
N GLU A 36 -2.85 14.34 -7.59
CA GLU A 36 -2.47 13.49 -8.72
C GLU A 36 -2.20 12.08 -8.18
N VAL A 37 -2.79 11.04 -8.77
CA VAL A 37 -2.70 9.69 -8.20
C VAL A 37 -2.11 8.70 -9.19
N ILE A 38 -0.97 8.16 -8.84
CA ILE A 38 -0.32 7.04 -9.52
C ILE A 38 -0.87 5.75 -8.91
N VAL A 39 -1.57 4.96 -9.71
CA VAL A 39 -2.11 3.66 -9.31
C VAL A 39 -1.28 2.55 -9.94
N THR A 40 -0.87 1.57 -9.13
CA THR A 40 -0.06 0.44 -9.62
C THR A 40 -0.63 -0.90 -9.17
N ASP A 41 -0.44 -1.92 -10.03
CA ASP A 41 -0.76 -3.31 -9.72
C ASP A 41 0.07 -4.24 -10.63
N LEU A 42 0.03 -5.56 -10.39
CA LEU A 42 0.63 -6.58 -11.27
C LEU A 42 0.07 -6.52 -12.70
N THR A 43 -1.22 -6.23 -12.82
CA THR A 43 -1.87 -5.90 -14.09
C THR A 43 -2.14 -4.41 -14.13
N LEU A 44 -1.90 -3.75 -15.26
CA LEU A 44 -2.09 -2.30 -15.41
C LEU A 44 -3.50 -1.86 -14.96
N PRO A 45 -3.66 -1.06 -13.89
CA PRO A 45 -4.96 -0.75 -13.26
C PRO A 45 -5.71 0.37 -14.00
N LYS A 46 -5.98 0.16 -15.30
CA LYS A 46 -6.65 1.15 -16.18
C LYS A 46 -8.02 1.58 -15.69
N GLU A 47 -8.80 0.64 -15.13
CA GLU A 47 -10.13 0.93 -14.63
C GLU A 47 -10.08 1.94 -13.48
N THR A 48 -9.18 1.71 -12.52
CA THR A 48 -9.03 2.63 -11.37
C THR A 48 -8.58 4.02 -11.84
N ALA A 49 -7.60 4.10 -12.74
CA ALA A 49 -7.15 5.38 -13.30
C ALA A 49 -8.29 6.09 -14.06
N SER A 50 -9.06 5.36 -14.86
CA SER A 50 -10.23 5.91 -15.58
C SER A 50 -11.32 6.44 -14.63
N ARG A 51 -11.55 5.77 -13.49
CA ARG A 51 -12.51 6.23 -12.47
C ARG A 51 -12.04 7.48 -11.74
N ILE A 52 -10.73 7.65 -11.57
CA ILE A 52 -10.14 8.88 -11.03
C ILE A 52 -10.29 10.01 -12.04
N GLY A 53 -10.15 9.73 -13.32
CA GLY A 53 -10.21 10.71 -14.40
C GLY A 53 -8.86 11.36 -14.72
N PRO A 54 -8.81 12.66 -15.04
CA PRO A 54 -7.59 13.31 -15.57
C PRO A 54 -6.38 13.26 -14.64
N THR A 55 -6.58 13.15 -13.34
CA THR A 55 -5.51 13.08 -12.31
C THR A 55 -5.11 11.66 -11.95
N GLY A 56 -5.62 10.64 -12.67
CA GLY A 56 -5.33 9.22 -12.47
C GLY A 56 -4.33 8.68 -13.48
N HIS A 57 -3.21 8.13 -13.00
CA HIS A 57 -2.11 7.62 -13.84
C HIS A 57 -1.83 6.16 -13.52
N ALA A 58 -2.01 5.25 -14.51
CA ALA A 58 -1.81 3.82 -14.32
C ALA A 58 -0.42 3.38 -14.75
N PHE A 59 0.27 2.61 -13.88
CA PHE A 59 1.51 1.93 -14.20
C PHE A 59 1.44 0.47 -13.76
N GLN A 60 2.11 -0.42 -14.49
CA GLN A 60 2.31 -1.80 -14.05
C GLN A 60 3.50 -1.85 -13.09
N LEU A 61 3.36 -2.63 -12.00
CA LEU A 61 4.40 -2.81 -10.99
C LEU A 61 4.26 -4.18 -10.34
N ASP A 62 5.28 -5.01 -10.45
CA ASP A 62 5.49 -6.11 -9.51
C ASP A 62 6.29 -5.55 -8.31
N VAL A 63 5.63 -5.41 -7.17
CA VAL A 63 6.24 -4.84 -5.95
C VAL A 63 7.39 -5.69 -5.39
N THR A 64 7.56 -6.93 -5.87
CA THR A 64 8.64 -7.83 -5.46
C THR A 64 9.93 -7.62 -6.25
N LEU A 65 9.87 -6.90 -7.38
CA LEU A 65 10.99 -6.68 -8.28
C LEU A 65 11.59 -5.28 -8.10
N GLU A 66 12.82 -5.21 -7.65
CA GLU A 66 13.52 -3.94 -7.45
C GLU A 66 13.64 -3.12 -8.74
N GLU A 67 13.83 -3.77 -9.89
CA GLU A 67 13.94 -3.11 -11.19
C GLU A 67 12.65 -2.40 -11.60
N ASP A 68 11.48 -2.96 -11.24
CA ASP A 68 10.19 -2.32 -11.49
C ASP A 68 10.05 -1.03 -10.67
N TRP A 69 10.48 -1.04 -9.40
CA TRP A 69 10.52 0.17 -8.56
C TRP A 69 11.45 1.23 -9.14
N ARG A 70 12.63 0.81 -9.62
CA ARG A 70 13.57 1.71 -10.29
C ARG A 70 12.93 2.34 -11.53
N SER A 71 12.33 1.54 -12.38
CA SER A 71 11.63 1.99 -13.59
C SER A 71 10.48 2.94 -13.25
N LEU A 72 9.64 2.58 -12.26
CA LEU A 72 8.54 3.41 -11.82
C LEU A 72 9.01 4.77 -11.29
N SER A 73 10.09 4.79 -10.50
CA SER A 73 10.63 6.03 -9.94
C SER A 73 11.12 7.02 -11.00
N LEU A 74 11.50 6.53 -12.18
CA LEU A 74 11.88 7.37 -13.33
C LEU A 74 10.64 7.84 -14.09
N LYS A 75 9.73 6.92 -14.42
CA LYS A 75 8.53 7.21 -15.22
C LYS A 75 7.52 8.09 -14.47
N SER A 76 7.44 7.95 -13.15
CA SER A 76 6.51 8.75 -12.33
C SER A 76 6.83 10.25 -12.35
N ARG A 77 8.04 10.64 -12.73
CA ARG A 77 8.44 12.05 -12.84
C ARG A 77 7.66 12.83 -13.91
N ASP A 78 7.12 12.14 -14.90
CA ASP A 78 6.26 12.75 -15.92
C ASP A 78 4.91 13.21 -15.32
N VAL A 79 4.49 12.60 -14.20
CA VAL A 79 3.33 13.01 -13.41
C VAL A 79 3.71 14.06 -12.38
N GLY A 80 4.87 13.90 -11.76
CA GLY A 80 5.42 14.77 -10.73
C GLY A 80 6.25 14.00 -9.70
N GLU A 81 6.83 14.72 -8.77
CA GLU A 81 7.60 14.12 -7.68
C GLU A 81 6.67 13.53 -6.63
N VAL A 82 6.78 12.23 -6.38
CA VAL A 82 5.91 11.52 -5.42
C VAL A 82 6.08 12.06 -4.01
N ASP A 83 4.99 12.48 -3.41
CA ASP A 83 4.91 13.02 -2.05
C ASP A 83 4.35 12.02 -1.05
N ILE A 84 3.42 11.18 -1.49
CA ILE A 84 2.69 10.23 -0.64
C ILE A 84 2.86 8.83 -1.24
N VAL A 85 3.30 7.87 -0.44
CA VAL A 85 3.38 6.46 -0.83
C VAL A 85 2.47 5.65 0.08
N VAL A 86 1.48 4.98 -0.52
CA VAL A 86 0.60 4.02 0.15
C VAL A 86 0.97 2.62 -0.31
N ASN A 87 1.70 1.91 0.53
CA ASN A 87 2.06 0.52 0.34
C ASN A 87 0.88 -0.38 0.76
N ASN A 88 0.04 -0.74 -0.22
CA ASN A 88 -1.17 -1.53 0.02
C ASN A 88 -1.12 -2.92 -0.63
N ALA A 89 -0.31 -3.15 -1.66
CA ALA A 89 -0.16 -4.46 -2.27
C ALA A 89 0.07 -5.55 -1.22
N GLY A 90 -0.61 -6.69 -1.37
CA GLY A 90 -0.53 -7.75 -0.38
C GLY A 90 -0.84 -9.14 -0.93
N TYR A 91 -0.21 -10.14 -0.34
CA TYR A 91 -0.39 -11.56 -0.63
C TYR A 91 -0.68 -12.32 0.66
N PHE A 92 -1.79 -13.06 0.71
CA PHE A 92 -2.32 -13.65 1.95
C PHE A 92 -3.00 -15.01 1.76
N PRO A 93 -2.34 -16.02 1.15
CA PRO A 93 -2.90 -17.36 1.08
C PRO A 93 -3.06 -17.94 2.48
N ASN A 94 -4.12 -18.70 2.73
CA ASN A 94 -4.23 -19.48 3.95
C ASN A 94 -3.40 -20.77 3.79
N ARG A 95 -2.41 -20.98 4.66
CA ARG A 95 -1.56 -22.18 4.71
C ARG A 95 -1.25 -22.52 6.15
N SER A 96 -1.53 -23.76 6.56
CA SER A 96 -1.07 -24.29 7.85
C SER A 96 0.45 -24.30 7.89
N ILE A 97 1.03 -24.43 9.07
CA ILE A 97 2.50 -24.55 9.17
C ILE A 97 3.03 -25.81 8.48
N ASP A 98 2.22 -26.86 8.43
CA ASP A 98 2.59 -28.14 7.80
C ASP A 98 2.57 -28.05 6.26
N ASP A 99 1.73 -27.17 5.69
CA ASP A 99 1.55 -26.96 4.24
C ASP A 99 2.29 -25.71 3.73
N LEU A 100 2.89 -24.93 4.61
CA LEU A 100 3.59 -23.70 4.26
C LEU A 100 4.98 -23.99 3.73
N ASP A 101 5.14 -23.93 2.42
CA ASP A 101 6.45 -24.05 1.80
C ASP A 101 7.27 -22.75 1.85
N LEU A 102 8.58 -22.88 1.65
CA LEU A 102 9.51 -21.76 1.67
C LEU A 102 9.26 -20.76 0.52
N ALA A 103 8.73 -21.20 -0.61
CA ALA A 103 8.41 -20.33 -1.74
C ALA A 103 7.23 -19.41 -1.39
N THR A 104 6.17 -19.95 -0.81
CA THR A 104 5.02 -19.18 -0.32
C THR A 104 5.42 -18.21 0.80
N TRP A 105 6.25 -18.65 1.76
CA TRP A 105 6.83 -17.79 2.77
C TRP A 105 7.58 -16.61 2.15
N ARG A 106 8.54 -16.88 1.27
CA ARG A 106 9.35 -15.83 0.61
C ARG A 106 8.51 -14.88 -0.20
N LYS A 107 7.54 -15.39 -0.97
CA LYS A 107 6.62 -14.56 -1.74
C LYS A 107 5.81 -13.64 -0.83
N THR A 108 5.35 -14.15 0.32
CA THR A 108 4.62 -13.32 1.30
C THR A 108 5.50 -12.20 1.84
N MET A 109 6.74 -12.50 2.22
CA MET A 109 7.67 -11.48 2.73
C MET A 109 8.01 -10.46 1.65
N ALA A 110 8.36 -10.90 0.45
CA ALA A 110 8.69 -10.02 -0.67
C ALA A 110 7.53 -9.07 -1.03
N THR A 111 6.31 -9.62 -1.11
CA THR A 111 5.14 -8.80 -1.48
C THR A 111 4.73 -7.85 -0.35
N ASN A 112 4.64 -8.36 0.90
CA ASN A 112 4.03 -7.60 1.98
C ASN A 112 5.01 -6.72 2.76
N LEU A 113 6.30 -7.05 2.79
CA LEU A 113 7.28 -6.37 3.63
C LEU A 113 8.43 -5.74 2.83
N ASP A 114 9.13 -6.52 1.99
CA ASP A 114 10.28 -6.01 1.24
C ASP A 114 9.88 -4.87 0.30
N SER A 115 8.66 -4.89 -0.24
CA SER A 115 8.07 -3.83 -1.05
C SER A 115 8.05 -2.46 -0.34
N HIS A 116 7.89 -2.43 0.99
CA HIS A 116 7.91 -1.19 1.77
C HIS A 116 9.33 -0.59 1.83
N PHE A 117 10.33 -1.46 1.99
CA PHE A 117 11.73 -1.05 1.90
C PHE A 117 12.04 -0.52 0.49
N LEU A 118 11.64 -1.24 -0.56
CA LEU A 118 11.89 -0.82 -1.94
C LEU A 118 11.22 0.52 -2.26
N SER A 119 9.97 0.73 -1.85
CA SER A 119 9.30 2.01 -2.03
C SER A 119 10.03 3.17 -1.33
N ALA A 120 10.48 2.96 -0.09
CA ALA A 120 11.26 3.94 0.64
C ALA A 120 12.60 4.22 -0.05
N LYS A 121 13.32 3.18 -0.49
CA LYS A 121 14.61 3.30 -1.20
C LYS A 121 14.51 4.24 -2.41
N TYR A 122 13.43 4.15 -3.19
CA TYR A 122 13.30 4.88 -4.45
C TYR A 122 12.64 6.25 -4.32
N PHE A 123 11.76 6.48 -3.36
CA PHE A 123 11.02 7.75 -3.25
C PHE A 123 11.50 8.65 -2.10
N LEU A 124 12.07 8.09 -1.04
CA LEU A 124 12.59 8.87 0.09
C LEU A 124 13.63 9.94 -0.30
N PRO A 125 14.59 9.70 -1.22
CA PRO A 125 15.57 10.72 -1.58
C PRO A 125 14.93 12.00 -2.14
N GLY A 126 13.87 11.88 -2.94
CA GLY A 126 13.11 13.03 -3.44
C GLY A 126 12.35 13.77 -2.34
N MET A 127 11.69 13.04 -1.44
CA MET A 127 10.99 13.61 -0.30
C MET A 127 11.93 14.36 0.65
N ARG A 128 13.13 13.82 0.92
CA ARG A 128 14.16 14.48 1.74
C ARG A 128 14.58 15.83 1.18
N LYS A 129 14.78 15.93 -0.14
CA LYS A 129 15.13 17.19 -0.80
C LYS A 129 14.06 18.26 -0.62
N ARG A 130 12.79 17.87 -0.61
CA ARG A 130 11.64 18.77 -0.47
C ARG A 130 11.24 18.99 0.99
N LYS A 131 11.89 18.27 1.95
CA LYS A 131 11.55 18.30 3.38
C LYS A 131 10.06 18.00 3.64
N TRP A 132 9.49 17.12 2.83
CA TRP A 132 8.09 16.69 2.97
C TRP A 132 7.87 15.32 2.34
N GLY A 133 7.15 14.45 3.03
CA GLY A 133 6.76 13.15 2.52
C GLY A 133 5.86 12.38 3.49
N ARG A 134 5.11 11.43 2.97
CA ARG A 134 4.22 10.55 3.75
C ARG A 134 4.34 9.12 3.27
N PHE A 135 4.77 8.22 4.16
CA PHE A 135 4.71 6.77 3.94
C PHE A 135 3.56 6.18 4.77
N VAL A 136 2.72 5.42 4.13
CA VAL A 136 1.62 4.67 4.76
C VAL A 136 1.75 3.21 4.40
N GLY A 137 1.95 2.35 5.38
CA GLY A 137 1.99 0.89 5.21
C GLY A 137 0.67 0.27 5.66
N ILE A 138 0.02 -0.50 4.77
CA ILE A 138 -1.19 -1.22 5.12
C ILE A 138 -0.83 -2.55 5.77
N SER A 139 -0.88 -2.57 7.11
CA SER A 139 -0.72 -3.75 7.94
C SER A 139 -2.07 -4.51 8.07
N SER A 140 -2.40 -5.02 9.24
CA SER A 140 -3.66 -5.73 9.51
C SER A 140 -3.92 -5.79 11.01
N ASN A 141 -5.18 -5.78 11.46
CA ASN A 141 -5.54 -6.08 12.84
C ASN A 141 -5.22 -7.55 13.24
N MET A 142 -4.98 -8.43 12.26
CA MET A 142 -4.57 -9.81 12.50
C MET A 142 -3.25 -9.92 13.28
N VAL A 143 -2.44 -8.86 13.34
CA VAL A 143 -1.22 -8.83 14.18
C VAL A 143 -1.53 -8.97 15.68
N GLY A 144 -2.75 -8.65 16.10
CA GLY A 144 -3.24 -8.85 17.47
C GLY A 144 -4.11 -10.09 17.65
N LEU A 145 -4.27 -10.94 16.62
CA LEU A 145 -5.15 -12.10 16.62
C LEU A 145 -4.35 -13.40 16.40
N ALA A 146 -4.85 -14.50 16.95
CA ALA A 146 -4.30 -15.85 16.74
C ALA A 146 -5.15 -16.60 15.70
N ILE A 147 -4.82 -16.49 14.42
CA ILE A 147 -5.56 -17.11 13.32
C ILE A 147 -4.73 -18.22 12.70
N THR A 148 -5.30 -19.43 12.64
CA THR A 148 -4.67 -20.61 12.04
C THR A 148 -4.41 -20.39 10.54
N GLY A 149 -3.26 -20.86 10.06
CA GLY A 149 -2.89 -20.79 8.65
C GLY A 149 -2.40 -19.40 8.18
N MET A 150 -2.11 -18.47 9.09
CA MET A 150 -1.73 -17.09 8.76
C MET A 150 -0.38 -16.66 9.36
N SER A 151 0.44 -17.60 9.83
CA SER A 151 1.73 -17.30 10.49
C SER A 151 2.67 -16.44 9.63
N HIS A 152 2.84 -16.77 8.35
CA HIS A 152 3.63 -16.02 7.38
C HIS A 152 3.06 -14.62 7.12
N TYR A 153 1.74 -14.52 7.02
CA TYR A 153 1.05 -13.25 6.81
C TYR A 153 1.18 -12.35 8.04
N ILE A 154 0.88 -12.87 9.24
CA ILE A 154 1.01 -12.12 10.50
C ILE A 154 2.45 -11.65 10.69
N ALA A 155 3.44 -12.52 10.45
CA ALA A 155 4.86 -12.14 10.52
C ALA A 155 5.17 -10.96 9.59
N SER A 156 4.71 -11.01 8.32
CA SER A 156 4.92 -9.92 7.36
C SER A 156 4.22 -8.62 7.79
N LYS A 157 3.00 -8.70 8.31
CA LYS A 157 2.22 -7.53 8.74
C LYS A 157 2.74 -6.91 10.05
N MET A 158 3.28 -7.71 10.97
CA MET A 158 4.03 -7.20 12.11
C MET A 158 5.34 -6.54 11.68
N GLY A 159 6.03 -7.13 10.69
CA GLY A 159 7.21 -6.54 10.08
C GLY A 159 6.97 -5.13 9.54
N ILE A 160 5.81 -4.89 8.89
CA ILE A 160 5.41 -3.55 8.42
C ILE A 160 5.37 -2.55 9.58
N VAL A 161 4.76 -2.92 10.71
CA VAL A 161 4.68 -2.03 11.88
C VAL A 161 6.08 -1.70 12.39
N GLY A 162 6.96 -2.70 12.48
CA GLY A 162 8.35 -2.50 12.86
C GLY A 162 9.12 -1.60 11.89
N PHE A 163 8.99 -1.87 10.58
CA PHE A 163 9.63 -1.08 9.54
C PHE A 163 9.18 0.39 9.56
N MET A 164 7.86 0.65 9.63
CA MET A 164 7.33 2.02 9.67
C MET A 164 7.79 2.79 10.91
N ARG A 165 7.91 2.13 12.06
CA ARG A 165 8.44 2.75 13.29
C ARG A 165 9.92 3.11 13.14
N GLY A 166 10.74 2.22 12.58
CA GLY A 166 12.15 2.49 12.29
C GLY A 166 12.28 3.65 11.30
N LEU A 167 11.59 3.55 10.15
CA LEU A 167 11.61 4.59 9.13
C LEU A 167 11.18 5.96 9.67
N ALA A 168 10.16 6.03 10.53
CA ALA A 168 9.69 7.27 11.13
C ALA A 168 10.81 7.99 11.91
N ASN A 169 11.63 7.22 12.66
CA ASN A 169 12.77 7.78 13.37
C ASN A 169 13.88 8.24 12.41
N ASP A 170 14.15 7.46 11.36
CA ASP A 170 15.20 7.77 10.36
C ASP A 170 14.91 9.05 9.55
N VAL A 171 13.65 9.49 9.51
CA VAL A 171 13.20 10.64 8.69
C VAL A 171 12.57 11.77 9.50
N ALA A 172 12.65 11.70 10.83
CA ALA A 172 11.98 12.67 11.73
C ALA A 172 12.36 14.12 11.43
N ASP A 173 13.65 14.36 11.18
CA ASP A 173 14.20 15.71 10.90
C ASP A 173 13.99 16.17 9.44
N ASP A 174 13.37 15.32 8.62
CA ASP A 174 13.17 15.60 7.19
C ASP A 174 11.76 16.11 6.87
N GLY A 175 10.89 16.31 7.86
CA GLY A 175 9.49 16.69 7.65
C GLY A 175 8.64 15.56 7.04
N ILE A 176 9.14 14.33 7.13
CA ILE A 176 8.52 13.12 6.58
C ILE A 176 7.90 12.32 7.72
N THR A 177 6.77 11.67 7.46
CA THR A 177 6.17 10.73 8.41
C THR A 177 6.00 9.34 7.79
N ALA A 178 6.12 8.31 8.63
CA ALA A 178 5.86 6.93 8.25
C ALA A 178 4.91 6.29 9.28
N ASN A 179 3.78 5.78 8.81
CA ASN A 179 2.72 5.24 9.66
C ASN A 179 2.22 3.88 9.14
N ALA A 180 1.85 3.00 10.05
CA ALA A 180 1.15 1.75 9.74
C ALA A 180 -0.35 1.91 10.04
N VAL A 181 -1.19 1.50 9.10
CA VAL A 181 -2.63 1.39 9.28
C VAL A 181 -2.99 -0.09 9.38
N LEU A 182 -3.80 -0.45 10.35
CA LEU A 182 -4.17 -1.83 10.66
C LEU A 182 -5.68 -2.05 10.39
N PRO A 183 -6.09 -2.24 9.13
CA PRO A 183 -7.49 -2.51 8.82
C PRO A 183 -7.98 -3.79 9.49
N GLY A 184 -9.22 -3.77 9.93
CA GLY A 184 -9.98 -4.97 10.29
C GLY A 184 -10.55 -5.66 9.05
N LEU A 185 -11.54 -6.52 9.28
CA LEU A 185 -12.24 -7.20 8.21
C LEU A 185 -12.96 -6.16 7.33
N THR A 186 -12.53 -6.06 6.08
CA THR A 186 -13.04 -5.07 5.14
C THR A 186 -13.72 -5.80 3.98
N ASN A 187 -14.95 -5.41 3.65
CA ASN A 187 -15.70 -6.01 2.54
C ASN A 187 -15.05 -5.65 1.20
N THR A 188 -14.29 -6.58 0.64
CA THR A 188 -13.60 -6.44 -0.65
C THR A 188 -13.77 -7.71 -1.48
N LEU A 189 -13.58 -7.61 -2.79
CA LEU A 189 -13.63 -8.77 -3.70
C LEU A 189 -12.61 -9.86 -3.32
N ALA A 190 -11.48 -9.47 -2.76
CA ALA A 190 -10.42 -10.41 -2.37
C ALA A 190 -10.82 -11.35 -1.22
N ILE A 191 -11.78 -10.96 -0.38
CA ILE A 191 -12.25 -11.76 0.76
C ILE A 191 -13.52 -12.51 0.40
N GLY A 192 -14.20 -12.12 -0.69
CA GLY A 192 -15.48 -12.68 -1.11
C GLY A 192 -16.65 -12.29 -0.20
N PRO A 193 -17.87 -12.77 -0.50
CA PRO A 193 -19.03 -12.52 0.34
C PRO A 193 -18.88 -13.22 1.69
N GLN A 194 -18.94 -12.43 2.77
CA GLN A 194 -18.82 -12.95 4.13
C GLN A 194 -20.19 -13.40 4.65
N SER A 195 -20.20 -14.52 5.36
CA SER A 195 -21.39 -14.95 6.08
C SER A 195 -21.70 -13.97 7.23
N GLU A 196 -22.99 -13.85 7.59
CA GLU A 196 -23.40 -13.03 8.74
C GLU A 196 -22.72 -13.47 10.05
N ALA A 197 -22.38 -14.75 10.18
CA ALA A 197 -21.62 -15.26 11.33
C ALA A 197 -20.18 -14.73 11.35
N GLN A 198 -19.52 -14.64 10.20
CA GLN A 198 -18.16 -14.07 10.10
C GLN A 198 -18.16 -12.56 10.39
N LYS A 199 -19.19 -11.84 9.93
CA LYS A 199 -19.36 -10.41 10.26
C LYS A 199 -19.54 -10.19 11.76
N ARG A 200 -20.37 -11.03 12.44
CA ARG A 200 -20.63 -10.92 13.87
C ARG A 200 -19.45 -11.32 14.76
N ALA A 201 -18.53 -12.15 14.26
CA ALA A 201 -17.35 -12.56 15.03
C ALA A 201 -16.26 -11.47 15.10
N VAL A 202 -16.40 -10.37 14.37
CA VAL A 202 -15.39 -9.29 14.24
C VAL A 202 -15.89 -7.97 14.84
N PHE A 203 -17.17 -7.87 15.13
CA PHE A 203 -17.84 -6.76 15.78
C PHE A 203 -18.56 -7.25 17.06
#